data_e9739aec4c176a770b00149413f66e0e
#
_entry.id   e9739aec4c176a770b00149413f66e0e
#
_cell.length_a   1.000
_cell.length_b   1.000
_cell.length_c   1.000
_cell.angle_alpha   90.00
_cell.angle_beta   90.00
_cell.angle_gamma   90.00
#
_symmetry.space_group_name_H-M   'P 1'
#
loop_
_entity.id
_entity.type
_entity.pdbx_description
1 polymer ?
#
loop_
_entity_poly.entity_id
_entity_poly.type
_entity_poly.pdbx_seq_one_letter_code
_entity_poly.pdbx_strand_id
1 'polypeptide(L)'
;MSLLVRPATEVKRAPAIPAADHSRDLKSVVKVLEDAPPIDREYLAPREEFEERARRVNAALQRAGHAAGFVFSDEHYRGDVPYLGGNTNLSIEQVAGVIGKNGFHIAAGLEGGYVAERLAGRAGAVVHKVEILQLADEKYPIKAEHLEQVIEAAAGGPIDHIALLTPRQVIPAGIVRFLESLFGPDGVVDAQELYYRVKYEKSEIEMRLISDAAVIADCMMQSMLAVLRPGRLETEVAAWGAWAGRMLGSEADGFKIMVGANEANRTLIGPALNRPIREGDWVHLGVAPQRDGLTACVRRSVVAVDNPSRATEEQRFWMDLVEQGYQVGEEAYRKVAAEGLPARFQEQTLVDYFAGRAAEVSARVGKRVDLASLKPYTGTHNSGYTECQEFFGAITLDSQEPLGHRIVTMLDVALRGIGDRWNDVIIPGFDYCVVENTLGKDGTTVKCLTRLPVHAQELVGAC
;
A
#
# COMPACT_ATOMS: atom_id res chain seq x y z
N MET A 1 6.30 0.73 -37.66
CA MET A 1 7.34 0.54 -36.62
C MET A 1 7.74 -0.93 -36.66
N SER A 2 8.92 -1.25 -37.23
CA SER A 2 9.43 -2.63 -37.32
C SER A 2 9.90 -3.04 -35.94
N LEU A 3 9.27 -4.05 -35.36
CA LEU A 3 9.83 -4.77 -34.22
C LEU A 3 11.12 -5.43 -34.66
N LEU A 4 12.27 -4.86 -34.31
CA LEU A 4 13.57 -5.47 -34.50
C LEU A 4 13.64 -6.74 -33.61
N VAL A 5 13.21 -7.86 -34.17
CA VAL A 5 13.50 -9.18 -33.60
C VAL A 5 15.00 -9.39 -33.76
N ARG A 6 15.76 -9.33 -32.66
CA ARG A 6 17.20 -9.68 -32.69
C ARG A 6 17.37 -11.13 -33.09
N PRO A 7 18.36 -11.45 -33.94
CA PRO A 7 18.66 -12.84 -34.29
C PRO A 7 18.94 -13.67 -33.02
N ALA A 8 18.47 -14.90 -32.99
CA ALA A 8 18.61 -15.80 -31.83
C ALA A 8 20.09 -16.06 -31.39
N THR A 9 21.06 -15.74 -32.23
CA THR A 9 22.49 -15.85 -31.94
C THR A 9 23.07 -14.79 -31.02
N GLU A 10 22.32 -13.71 -30.70
CA GLU A 10 22.76 -12.61 -29.82
C GLU A 10 22.09 -12.56 -28.47
N VAL A 11 21.37 -13.60 -28.05
CA VAL A 11 20.78 -13.65 -26.71
C VAL A 11 21.91 -13.77 -25.69
N LYS A 12 22.34 -12.63 -25.11
CA LYS A 12 23.21 -12.62 -23.95
C LYS A 12 22.40 -13.23 -22.78
N ARG A 13 22.83 -14.40 -22.31
CA ARG A 13 22.31 -14.96 -21.06
C ARG A 13 22.71 -14.00 -19.94
N ALA A 14 21.78 -13.69 -19.05
CA ALA A 14 22.12 -13.01 -17.81
C ALA A 14 23.22 -13.82 -17.10
N PRO A 15 24.28 -13.20 -16.57
CA PRO A 15 25.28 -13.92 -15.80
C PRO A 15 24.58 -14.61 -14.63
N ALA A 16 24.86 -15.88 -14.42
CA ALA A 16 24.40 -16.57 -13.23
C ALA A 16 25.02 -15.90 -12.00
N ILE A 17 24.24 -15.75 -10.92
CA ILE A 17 24.77 -15.26 -9.65
C ILE A 17 25.84 -16.25 -9.20
N PRO A 18 27.08 -15.80 -8.86
CA PRO A 18 28.11 -16.68 -8.37
C PRO A 18 27.66 -17.43 -7.13
N ALA A 19 27.93 -18.73 -7.03
CA ALA A 19 27.49 -19.57 -5.90
C ALA A 19 27.95 -19.03 -4.55
N ALA A 20 29.14 -18.43 -4.46
CA ALA A 20 29.65 -17.80 -3.25
C ALA A 20 28.82 -16.59 -2.83
N ASP A 21 28.40 -15.76 -3.78
CA ASP A 21 27.53 -14.60 -3.54
C ASP A 21 26.15 -15.03 -3.09
N HIS A 22 25.57 -16.03 -3.75
CA HIS A 22 24.27 -16.57 -3.34
C HIS A 22 24.31 -17.15 -1.92
N SER A 23 25.38 -17.87 -1.56
CA SER A 23 25.54 -18.44 -0.23
C SER A 23 25.71 -17.36 0.86
N ARG A 24 26.42 -16.26 0.53
CA ARG A 24 26.55 -15.09 1.43
C ARG A 24 25.20 -14.43 1.64
N ASP A 25 24.49 -14.11 0.56
CA ASP A 25 23.18 -13.45 0.61
C ASP A 25 22.17 -14.27 1.42
N LEU A 26 22.11 -15.59 1.18
CA LEU A 26 21.26 -16.50 1.92
C LEU A 26 21.56 -16.47 3.42
N LYS A 27 22.84 -16.49 3.84
CA LYS A 27 23.22 -16.42 5.26
C LYS A 27 22.76 -15.10 5.89
N SER A 28 22.94 -13.98 5.20
CA SER A 28 22.52 -12.66 5.69
C SER A 28 21.01 -12.60 5.88
N VAL A 29 20.24 -13.07 4.90
CA VAL A 29 18.78 -13.04 4.96
C VAL A 29 18.24 -14.03 5.99
N VAL A 30 18.83 -15.24 6.12
CA VAL A 30 18.49 -16.19 7.20
C VAL A 30 18.69 -15.57 8.57
N LYS A 31 19.81 -14.84 8.76
CA LYS A 31 20.04 -14.14 10.02
C LYS A 31 18.96 -13.09 10.32
N VAL A 32 18.52 -12.31 9.32
CA VAL A 32 17.40 -11.38 9.50
C VAL A 32 16.14 -12.10 9.97
N LEU A 33 15.84 -13.28 9.40
CA LEU A 33 14.69 -14.08 9.80
C LEU A 33 14.82 -14.68 11.21
N GLU A 34 16.05 -15.08 11.61
CA GLU A 34 16.31 -15.62 12.96
C GLU A 34 16.19 -14.52 14.04
N ASP A 35 16.59 -13.29 13.71
CA ASP A 35 16.51 -12.12 14.60
C ASP A 35 15.12 -11.45 14.60
N ALA A 36 14.20 -11.90 13.74
CA ALA A 36 12.86 -11.33 13.61
C ALA A 36 12.04 -11.49 14.90
N PRO A 37 11.30 -10.46 15.34
CA PRO A 37 10.35 -10.60 16.41
C PRO A 37 9.32 -11.71 16.08
N PRO A 38 8.82 -12.45 17.08
CA PRO A 38 7.85 -13.51 16.85
C PRO A 38 6.54 -12.97 16.29
N ILE A 39 6.00 -13.65 15.29
CA ILE A 39 4.71 -13.38 14.66
C ILE A 39 3.83 -14.64 14.76
N ASP A 40 2.58 -14.45 15.13
CA ASP A 40 1.58 -15.50 15.06
C ASP A 40 1.01 -15.61 13.64
N ARG A 41 1.62 -16.46 12.82
CA ARG A 41 1.26 -16.63 11.40
C ARG A 41 -0.11 -17.29 11.20
N GLU A 42 -0.65 -17.94 12.21
CA GLU A 42 -1.95 -18.61 12.16
C GLU A 42 -3.08 -17.69 12.62
N TYR A 43 -2.75 -16.58 13.29
CA TYR A 43 -3.77 -15.64 13.74
C TYR A 43 -4.43 -14.92 12.54
N LEU A 44 -5.74 -14.98 12.51
CA LEU A 44 -6.61 -14.32 11.53
C LEU A 44 -7.72 -13.59 12.29
N ALA A 45 -8.30 -12.55 11.63
CA ALA A 45 -9.46 -11.86 12.19
C ALA A 45 -10.61 -12.87 12.42
N PRO A 46 -11.19 -12.95 13.63
CA PRO A 46 -12.27 -13.86 13.95
C PRO A 46 -13.60 -13.39 13.36
N ARG A 47 -14.61 -14.25 13.41
CA ARG A 47 -15.95 -13.99 12.87
C ARG A 47 -16.60 -12.75 13.47
N GLU A 48 -16.46 -12.56 14.75
CA GLU A 48 -17.05 -11.44 15.52
C GLU A 48 -16.54 -10.08 15.02
N GLU A 49 -15.31 -10.02 14.53
CA GLU A 49 -14.75 -8.81 13.91
C GLU A 49 -15.52 -8.43 12.64
N PHE A 50 -15.82 -9.40 11.77
CA PHE A 50 -16.55 -9.16 10.53
C PHE A 50 -18.03 -8.83 10.81
N GLU A 51 -18.63 -9.46 11.80
CA GLU A 51 -19.99 -9.16 12.26
C GLU A 51 -20.08 -7.69 12.76
N GLU A 52 -19.10 -7.25 13.53
CA GLU A 52 -19.03 -5.88 14.03
C GLU A 52 -18.80 -4.87 12.88
N ARG A 53 -17.92 -5.17 11.94
CA ARG A 53 -17.72 -4.34 10.71
C ARG A 53 -19.01 -4.21 9.92
N ALA A 54 -19.69 -5.32 9.65
CA ALA A 54 -20.97 -5.34 8.94
C ALA A 54 -22.03 -4.54 9.68
N ARG A 55 -22.10 -4.66 11.02
CA ARG A 55 -23.02 -3.88 11.86
C ARG A 55 -22.73 -2.37 11.75
N ARG A 56 -21.46 -1.95 11.81
CA ARG A 56 -21.03 -0.54 11.68
C ARG A 56 -21.41 0.03 10.33
N VAL A 57 -21.14 -0.70 9.25
CA VAL A 57 -21.45 -0.28 7.87
C VAL A 57 -22.97 -0.18 7.68
N ASN A 58 -23.74 -1.18 8.11
CA ASN A 58 -25.20 -1.13 8.04
C ASN A 58 -25.78 0.05 8.82
N ALA A 59 -25.29 0.30 10.02
CA ALA A 59 -25.74 1.46 10.81
C ALA A 59 -25.44 2.80 10.11
N ALA A 60 -24.32 2.88 9.39
CA ALA A 60 -23.97 4.07 8.62
C ALA A 60 -24.87 4.22 7.38
N LEU A 61 -25.15 3.13 6.65
CA LEU A 61 -26.08 3.11 5.53
C LEU A 61 -27.47 3.57 5.97
N GLN A 62 -28.01 3.00 7.03
CA GLN A 62 -29.35 3.35 7.54
C GLN A 62 -29.45 4.83 7.95
N ARG A 63 -28.41 5.38 8.62
CA ARG A 63 -28.39 6.82 8.94
C ARG A 63 -28.39 7.71 7.71
N ALA A 64 -27.80 7.23 6.60
CA ALA A 64 -27.79 7.92 5.31
C ALA A 64 -29.04 7.65 4.45
N GLY A 65 -29.98 6.81 4.92
CA GLY A 65 -31.21 6.48 4.21
C GLY A 65 -31.07 5.37 3.16
N HIS A 66 -29.97 4.58 3.18
CA HIS A 66 -29.74 3.50 2.23
C HIS A 66 -30.08 2.13 2.83
N ALA A 67 -30.83 1.31 2.07
CA ALA A 67 -31.19 -0.05 2.47
C ALA A 67 -30.05 -1.06 2.22
N ALA A 68 -29.22 -0.83 1.23
CA ALA A 68 -28.08 -1.68 0.88
C ALA A 68 -26.93 -0.87 0.28
N GLY A 69 -25.72 -1.42 0.45
CA GLY A 69 -24.48 -0.89 -0.12
C GLY A 69 -23.79 -1.94 -1.00
N PHE A 70 -23.22 -1.50 -2.11
CA PHE A 70 -22.47 -2.32 -3.06
C PHE A 70 -20.97 -2.02 -2.91
N VAL A 71 -20.15 -3.07 -2.79
CA VAL A 71 -18.69 -3.01 -2.78
C VAL A 71 -18.13 -3.85 -3.91
N PHE A 72 -16.92 -3.47 -4.36
CA PHE A 72 -16.21 -4.16 -5.44
C PHE A 72 -14.72 -4.25 -5.09
N SER A 73 -14.07 -5.35 -5.52
CA SER A 73 -12.62 -5.52 -5.45
C SER A 73 -12.11 -6.32 -6.65
N ASP A 74 -10.88 -6.03 -7.04
CA ASP A 74 -10.08 -6.77 -8.00
C ASP A 74 -8.61 -6.82 -7.57
N GLU A 75 -7.71 -7.29 -8.41
CA GLU A 75 -6.28 -7.36 -8.10
C GLU A 75 -5.61 -5.99 -7.86
N HIS A 76 -6.20 -4.90 -8.35
CA HIS A 76 -5.69 -3.55 -8.13
C HIS A 76 -6.36 -2.87 -6.95
N TYR A 77 -7.68 -3.04 -6.79
CA TYR A 77 -8.47 -2.43 -5.72
C TYR A 77 -8.96 -3.50 -4.75
N ARG A 78 -8.09 -3.90 -3.83
CA ARG A 78 -8.23 -5.12 -3.02
C ARG A 78 -8.98 -4.95 -1.70
N GLY A 79 -9.31 -3.74 -1.28
CA GLY A 79 -9.67 -3.48 0.12
C GLY A 79 -11.13 -3.66 0.49
N ASP A 80 -12.06 -3.39 -0.42
CA ASP A 80 -13.45 -3.16 -0.06
C ASP A 80 -14.23 -4.45 0.27
N VAL A 81 -14.13 -5.47 -0.57
CA VAL A 81 -14.78 -6.76 -0.30
C VAL A 81 -14.09 -7.51 0.85
N PRO A 82 -12.74 -7.59 0.91
CA PRO A 82 -12.05 -8.25 2.02
C PRO A 82 -12.33 -7.66 3.39
N TYR A 83 -12.59 -6.38 3.51
CA TYR A 83 -12.93 -5.75 4.79
C TYR A 83 -14.16 -6.36 5.45
N LEU A 84 -15.17 -6.75 4.66
CA LEU A 84 -16.41 -7.37 5.13
C LEU A 84 -16.43 -8.90 5.00
N GLY A 85 -15.70 -9.44 4.04
CA GLY A 85 -15.77 -10.85 3.65
C GLY A 85 -14.58 -11.72 4.06
N GLY A 86 -13.61 -11.14 4.76
CA GLY A 86 -12.33 -11.81 5.00
C GLY A 86 -11.48 -11.83 3.72
N ASN A 87 -10.21 -12.11 3.82
CA ASN A 87 -9.25 -12.04 2.72
C ASN A 87 -9.68 -12.85 1.48
N THR A 88 -10.64 -12.32 0.73
CA THR A 88 -11.27 -12.90 -0.46
C THR A 88 -10.62 -12.43 -1.75
N ASN A 89 -9.34 -12.03 -1.70
CA ASN A 89 -8.59 -11.64 -2.88
C ASN A 89 -8.51 -12.81 -3.86
N LEU A 90 -9.29 -12.70 -4.91
CA LEU A 90 -9.28 -13.64 -6.02
C LEU A 90 -8.16 -13.27 -6.98
N SER A 91 -7.40 -14.26 -7.43
CA SER A 91 -6.51 -14.08 -8.56
C SER A 91 -7.33 -14.13 -9.83
N ILE A 92 -7.09 -13.19 -10.75
CA ILE A 92 -7.68 -13.13 -12.10
C ILE A 92 -9.13 -12.64 -12.09
N GLU A 93 -10.01 -13.18 -11.26
CA GLU A 93 -11.42 -12.80 -11.23
C GLU A 93 -11.70 -11.58 -10.34
N GLN A 94 -12.79 -10.91 -10.65
CA GLN A 94 -13.35 -9.81 -9.87
C GLN A 94 -14.30 -10.34 -8.82
N VAL A 95 -14.46 -9.60 -7.73
CA VAL A 95 -15.41 -9.92 -6.67
C VAL A 95 -16.21 -8.67 -6.30
N ALA A 96 -17.51 -8.85 -6.09
CA ALA A 96 -18.36 -7.82 -5.54
C ALA A 96 -19.00 -8.29 -4.25
N GLY A 97 -19.66 -7.39 -3.55
CA GLY A 97 -20.43 -7.72 -2.38
C GLY A 97 -21.56 -6.73 -2.15
N VAL A 98 -22.59 -7.20 -1.48
CA VAL A 98 -23.73 -6.38 -1.07
C VAL A 98 -23.88 -6.52 0.45
N ILE A 99 -23.88 -5.40 1.14
CA ILE A 99 -24.17 -5.30 2.57
C ILE A 99 -25.56 -4.72 2.77
N GLY A 100 -26.39 -5.39 3.54
CA GLY A 100 -27.73 -4.96 3.85
C GLY A 100 -28.25 -5.55 5.15
N LYS A 101 -29.56 -5.48 5.36
CA LYS A 101 -30.23 -5.94 6.58
C LYS A 101 -29.92 -7.40 6.93
N ASN A 102 -29.75 -8.26 5.92
CA ASN A 102 -29.50 -9.68 6.08
C ASN A 102 -28.00 -10.04 6.14
N GLY A 103 -27.11 -9.05 6.29
CA GLY A 103 -25.66 -9.24 6.41
C GLY A 103 -24.93 -8.98 5.10
N PHE A 104 -23.73 -9.58 4.99
CA PHE A 104 -22.86 -9.39 3.84
C PHE A 104 -22.96 -10.58 2.88
N HIS A 105 -23.28 -10.30 1.64
CA HIS A 105 -23.41 -11.27 0.56
C HIS A 105 -22.32 -10.98 -0.49
N ILE A 106 -21.49 -11.98 -0.76
CA ILE A 106 -20.42 -11.91 -1.77
C ILE A 106 -20.96 -12.43 -3.09
N ALA A 107 -20.74 -11.67 -4.17
CA ALA A 107 -20.96 -12.09 -5.53
C ALA A 107 -19.60 -12.30 -6.20
N ALA A 108 -19.36 -13.50 -6.74
CA ALA A 108 -18.12 -13.85 -7.44
C ALA A 108 -18.44 -14.61 -8.73
N GLY A 109 -17.48 -14.71 -9.65
CA GLY A 109 -17.58 -15.56 -10.81
C GLY A 109 -17.69 -17.05 -10.44
N LEU A 110 -17.79 -17.91 -11.44
CA LEU A 110 -18.03 -19.34 -11.19
C LEU A 110 -16.84 -20.01 -10.50
N GLU A 111 -15.61 -19.74 -10.92
CA GLU A 111 -14.41 -20.30 -10.29
C GLU A 111 -14.06 -19.58 -9.00
N GLY A 112 -14.06 -18.25 -9.00
CA GLY A 112 -13.78 -17.42 -7.83
C GLY A 112 -14.79 -17.66 -6.70
N GLY A 113 -16.03 -18.04 -7.04
CA GLY A 113 -17.04 -18.41 -6.07
C GLY A 113 -16.63 -19.58 -5.16
N TYR A 114 -15.94 -20.60 -5.68
CA TYR A 114 -15.42 -21.69 -4.86
C TYR A 114 -14.32 -21.21 -3.90
N VAL A 115 -13.47 -20.30 -4.35
CA VAL A 115 -12.43 -19.68 -3.50
C VAL A 115 -13.09 -18.84 -2.42
N ALA A 116 -14.07 -18.01 -2.80
CA ALA A 116 -14.82 -17.16 -1.88
C ALA A 116 -15.57 -17.99 -0.83
N GLU A 117 -16.25 -19.09 -1.20
CA GLU A 117 -16.91 -20.01 -0.26
C GLU A 117 -15.95 -20.50 0.84
N ARG A 118 -14.72 -20.82 0.46
CA ARG A 118 -13.71 -21.30 1.42
C ARG A 118 -13.20 -20.16 2.32
N LEU A 119 -12.92 -18.99 1.75
CA LEU A 119 -12.31 -17.89 2.48
C LEU A 119 -13.33 -17.08 3.31
N ALA A 120 -14.53 -16.85 2.76
CA ALA A 120 -15.57 -16.06 3.40
C ALA A 120 -16.34 -16.79 4.51
N GLY A 121 -16.24 -18.12 4.59
CA GLY A 121 -16.88 -18.91 5.65
C GLY A 121 -16.51 -18.42 7.06
N ARG A 122 -15.29 -17.96 7.23
CA ARG A 122 -14.80 -17.35 8.48
C ARG A 122 -15.55 -16.05 8.81
N ALA A 123 -15.82 -15.22 7.83
CA ALA A 123 -16.52 -13.95 8.02
C ALA A 123 -18.03 -14.10 8.18
N GLY A 124 -18.59 -15.29 7.97
CA GLY A 124 -20.03 -15.52 7.98
C GLY A 124 -20.76 -14.91 6.79
N ALA A 125 -20.06 -14.51 5.75
CA ALA A 125 -20.65 -13.99 4.53
C ALA A 125 -21.31 -15.12 3.73
N VAL A 126 -22.43 -14.78 3.04
CA VAL A 126 -23.09 -15.69 2.09
C VAL A 126 -22.46 -15.49 0.73
N VAL A 127 -22.07 -16.58 0.06
CA VAL A 127 -21.42 -16.49 -1.25
C VAL A 127 -22.36 -16.94 -2.36
N HIS A 128 -22.44 -16.13 -3.42
CA HIS A 128 -23.22 -16.34 -4.62
C HIS A 128 -22.31 -16.39 -5.84
N LYS A 129 -22.56 -17.34 -6.73
CA LYS A 129 -21.88 -17.42 -8.03
C LYS A 129 -22.74 -16.72 -9.07
N VAL A 130 -22.22 -15.64 -9.63
CA VAL A 130 -22.98 -14.78 -10.53
C VAL A 130 -22.34 -14.69 -11.91
N GLU A 131 -23.17 -14.74 -12.95
CA GLU A 131 -22.71 -14.78 -14.34
C GLU A 131 -21.97 -13.49 -14.75
N ILE A 132 -22.41 -12.32 -14.29
CA ILE A 132 -21.84 -11.02 -14.66
C ILE A 132 -20.39 -10.82 -14.19
N LEU A 133 -19.91 -11.60 -13.21
CA LEU A 133 -18.55 -11.57 -12.71
C LEU A 133 -17.70 -12.72 -13.22
N GLN A 134 -18.21 -13.54 -14.13
CA GLN A 134 -17.48 -14.61 -14.78
C GLN A 134 -16.35 -14.04 -15.66
N LEU A 135 -15.19 -14.69 -15.66
CA LEU A 135 -13.98 -14.20 -16.32
C LEU A 135 -14.11 -14.10 -17.84
N ALA A 136 -14.80 -15.03 -18.47
CA ALA A 136 -14.95 -15.11 -19.93
C ALA A 136 -16.34 -15.62 -20.32
N ASP A 137 -16.64 -15.65 -21.61
CA ASP A 137 -17.87 -16.24 -22.15
C ASP A 137 -17.91 -17.78 -22.01
N GLU A 138 -17.39 -18.27 -20.91
CA GLU A 138 -17.38 -19.69 -20.59
C GLU A 138 -18.76 -20.15 -20.13
N LYS A 139 -19.17 -21.31 -20.64
CA LYS A 139 -20.41 -21.94 -20.21
C LYS A 139 -20.10 -23.08 -19.26
N TYR A 140 -20.29 -22.86 -17.98
CA TYR A 140 -20.17 -23.89 -16.98
C TYR A 140 -21.48 -24.67 -16.79
N PRO A 141 -21.42 -25.96 -16.46
CA PRO A 141 -22.62 -26.77 -16.24
C PRO A 141 -23.28 -26.50 -14.88
N ILE A 142 -22.96 -25.41 -14.20
CA ILE A 142 -23.55 -25.02 -12.93
C ILE A 142 -24.53 -23.85 -13.13
N LYS A 143 -25.55 -23.78 -12.30
CA LYS A 143 -26.51 -22.69 -12.30
C LYS A 143 -25.89 -21.48 -11.62
N ALA A 144 -25.71 -20.40 -12.38
CA ALA A 144 -25.35 -19.08 -11.83
C ALA A 144 -26.61 -18.34 -11.36
N GLU A 145 -26.44 -17.49 -10.36
CA GLU A 145 -27.44 -16.53 -9.89
C GLU A 145 -27.31 -15.20 -10.64
N HIS A 146 -28.33 -14.37 -10.57
CA HIS A 146 -28.28 -13.01 -11.07
C HIS A 146 -27.94 -12.03 -9.94
N LEU A 147 -27.14 -11.01 -10.23
CA LEU A 147 -26.71 -10.03 -9.21
C LEU A 147 -27.90 -9.32 -8.54
N GLU A 148 -29.01 -9.12 -9.24
CA GLU A 148 -30.26 -8.60 -8.68
C GLU A 148 -30.77 -9.44 -7.50
N GLN A 149 -30.75 -10.77 -7.64
CA GLN A 149 -31.16 -11.69 -6.58
C GLN A 149 -30.27 -11.59 -5.35
N VAL A 150 -28.96 -11.38 -5.55
CA VAL A 150 -27.99 -11.16 -4.46
C VAL A 150 -28.29 -9.85 -3.72
N ILE A 151 -28.61 -8.78 -4.48
CA ILE A 151 -28.98 -7.48 -3.91
C ILE A 151 -30.25 -7.61 -3.05
N GLU A 152 -31.29 -8.23 -3.56
CA GLU A 152 -32.55 -8.45 -2.83
C GLU A 152 -32.33 -9.35 -1.59
N ALA A 153 -31.53 -10.39 -1.71
CA ALA A 153 -31.22 -11.28 -0.60
C ALA A 153 -30.50 -10.51 0.55
N ALA A 154 -29.52 -9.71 0.22
CA ALA A 154 -28.77 -8.90 1.20
C ALA A 154 -29.64 -7.80 1.83
N ALA A 155 -30.44 -7.10 1.01
CA ALA A 155 -31.34 -6.03 1.46
C ALA A 155 -32.52 -6.54 2.29
N GLY A 156 -32.92 -7.80 2.09
CA GLY A 156 -34.10 -8.42 2.71
C GLY A 156 -35.40 -8.12 1.97
N GLY A 157 -35.33 -7.82 0.67
CA GLY A 157 -36.42 -7.55 -0.25
C GLY A 157 -36.05 -6.53 -1.32
N PRO A 158 -37.00 -6.20 -2.18
CA PRO A 158 -36.80 -5.20 -3.24
C PRO A 158 -36.42 -3.82 -2.66
N ILE A 159 -35.51 -3.12 -3.35
CA ILE A 159 -35.09 -1.77 -3.02
C ILE A 159 -35.22 -0.86 -4.25
N ASP A 160 -35.30 0.43 -4.07
CA ASP A 160 -35.43 1.44 -5.12
C ASP A 160 -34.13 2.12 -5.51
N HIS A 161 -33.07 1.97 -4.69
CA HIS A 161 -31.73 2.50 -4.95
C HIS A 161 -30.66 1.71 -4.22
N ILE A 162 -29.39 1.83 -4.67
CA ILE A 162 -28.24 1.19 -4.06
C ILE A 162 -27.09 2.19 -3.85
N ALA A 163 -26.44 2.13 -2.69
CA ALA A 163 -25.29 2.97 -2.37
C ALA A 163 -23.99 2.30 -2.87
N LEU A 164 -23.22 2.96 -3.74
CA LEU A 164 -21.88 2.51 -4.11
C LEU A 164 -20.90 2.88 -2.99
N LEU A 165 -20.39 1.89 -2.30
CA LEU A 165 -19.40 2.04 -1.23
C LEU A 165 -17.96 1.97 -1.77
N THR A 166 -17.76 1.41 -2.96
CA THR A 166 -16.54 1.48 -3.75
C THR A 166 -16.65 2.63 -4.75
N PRO A 167 -15.57 3.40 -4.98
CA PRO A 167 -15.58 4.47 -5.97
C PRO A 167 -16.02 3.99 -7.35
N ARG A 168 -16.96 4.71 -7.97
CA ARG A 168 -17.52 4.38 -9.29
C ARG A 168 -16.46 4.17 -10.37
N GLN A 169 -15.35 4.92 -10.30
CA GLN A 169 -14.25 4.83 -11.28
C GLN A 169 -13.45 3.52 -11.22
N VAL A 170 -13.52 2.75 -10.13
CA VAL A 170 -12.84 1.45 -10.03
C VAL A 170 -13.79 0.28 -10.31
N ILE A 171 -15.10 0.52 -10.30
CA ILE A 171 -16.08 -0.50 -10.65
C ILE A 171 -16.15 -0.60 -12.18
N PRO A 172 -16.05 -1.80 -12.77
CA PRO A 172 -16.20 -1.96 -14.23
C PRO A 172 -17.49 -1.32 -14.77
N ALA A 173 -17.37 -0.57 -15.86
CA ALA A 173 -18.49 0.14 -16.46
C ALA A 173 -19.69 -0.78 -16.82
N GLY A 174 -19.43 -2.07 -17.07
CA GLY A 174 -20.49 -3.07 -17.30
C GLY A 174 -21.36 -3.28 -16.07
N ILE A 175 -20.72 -3.39 -14.89
CA ILE A 175 -21.41 -3.57 -13.60
C ILE A 175 -22.19 -2.29 -13.25
N VAL A 176 -21.59 -1.12 -13.40
CA VAL A 176 -22.28 0.15 -13.14
C VAL A 176 -23.54 0.29 -14.01
N ARG A 177 -23.42 0.04 -15.32
CA ARG A 177 -24.56 0.07 -16.25
C ARG A 177 -25.63 -0.96 -15.90
N PHE A 178 -25.24 -2.13 -15.43
CA PHE A 178 -26.18 -3.12 -14.95
C PHE A 178 -26.97 -2.60 -13.75
N LEU A 179 -26.32 -2.02 -12.75
CA LEU A 179 -26.98 -1.41 -11.60
C LEU A 179 -27.89 -0.25 -12.02
N GLU A 180 -27.45 0.60 -12.94
CA GLU A 180 -28.24 1.69 -13.50
C GLU A 180 -29.45 1.18 -14.29
N SER A 181 -29.40 0.00 -14.90
CA SER A 181 -30.56 -0.63 -15.57
C SER A 181 -31.61 -1.12 -14.59
N LEU A 182 -31.21 -1.46 -13.34
CA LEU A 182 -32.13 -1.89 -12.29
C LEU A 182 -32.78 -0.71 -11.55
N PHE A 183 -31.98 0.30 -11.21
CA PHE A 183 -32.39 1.38 -10.30
C PHE A 183 -32.57 2.75 -11.00
N GLY A 184 -32.22 2.86 -12.27
CA GLY A 184 -32.05 4.14 -12.94
C GLY A 184 -30.71 4.82 -12.55
N PRO A 185 -30.28 5.82 -13.35
CA PRO A 185 -29.03 6.53 -13.07
C PRO A 185 -29.00 7.22 -11.70
N ASP A 186 -30.12 7.79 -11.27
CA ASP A 186 -30.27 8.49 -10.00
C ASP A 186 -30.41 7.52 -8.81
N GLY A 187 -30.75 6.26 -9.06
CA GLY A 187 -30.87 5.21 -8.05
C GLY A 187 -29.54 4.52 -7.72
N VAL A 188 -28.45 4.84 -8.43
CA VAL A 188 -27.09 4.36 -8.11
C VAL A 188 -26.30 5.50 -7.48
N VAL A 189 -26.27 5.54 -6.15
CA VAL A 189 -25.80 6.67 -5.36
C VAL A 189 -24.34 6.47 -4.92
N ASP A 190 -23.46 7.44 -5.21
CA ASP A 190 -22.07 7.40 -4.73
C ASP A 190 -22.02 7.68 -3.21
N ALA A 191 -21.55 6.72 -2.43
CA ALA A 191 -21.50 6.76 -0.96
C ALA A 191 -20.18 6.22 -0.37
N GLN A 192 -19.08 6.22 -1.17
CA GLN A 192 -17.79 5.70 -0.76
C GLN A 192 -17.23 6.36 0.51
N GLU A 193 -17.49 7.64 0.72
CA GLU A 193 -17.01 8.36 1.91
C GLU A 193 -17.59 7.77 3.21
N LEU A 194 -18.83 7.32 3.18
CA LEU A 194 -19.45 6.64 4.31
C LEU A 194 -18.66 5.38 4.71
N TYR A 195 -18.26 4.59 3.72
CA TYR A 195 -17.50 3.37 3.93
C TYR A 195 -16.07 3.66 4.42
N TYR A 196 -15.42 4.63 3.83
CA TYR A 196 -14.09 5.06 4.21
C TYR A 196 -14.04 5.55 5.66
N ARG A 197 -15.03 6.32 6.11
CA ARG A 197 -15.15 6.74 7.51
C ARG A 197 -15.22 5.55 8.47
N VAL A 198 -15.93 4.48 8.10
CA VAL A 198 -16.01 3.27 8.92
C VAL A 198 -14.65 2.55 8.96
N LYS A 199 -13.96 2.43 7.82
CA LYS A 199 -12.65 1.77 7.71
C LYS A 199 -11.49 2.58 8.31
N TYR A 200 -11.63 3.88 8.40
CA TYR A 200 -10.61 4.76 8.96
C TYR A 200 -10.31 4.44 10.42
N GLU A 201 -11.33 4.19 11.22
CA GLU A 201 -11.20 3.78 12.62
C GLU A 201 -10.93 2.27 12.71
N LYS A 202 -9.74 1.93 13.19
CA LYS A 202 -9.28 0.53 13.28
C LYS A 202 -9.78 -0.14 14.56
N SER A 203 -10.02 -1.45 14.48
CA SER A 203 -10.19 -2.30 15.64
C SER A 203 -8.84 -2.66 16.28
N GLU A 204 -8.85 -3.27 17.47
CA GLU A 204 -7.65 -3.83 18.10
C GLU A 204 -7.08 -5.00 17.29
N ILE A 205 -7.96 -5.75 16.64
CA ILE A 205 -7.59 -6.88 15.77
C ILE A 205 -6.87 -6.39 14.53
N GLU A 206 -7.38 -5.33 13.89
CA GLU A 206 -6.71 -4.68 12.76
C GLU A 206 -5.34 -4.13 13.17
N MET A 207 -5.24 -3.45 14.30
CA MET A 207 -3.97 -2.92 14.83
C MET A 207 -2.95 -4.04 15.07
N ARG A 208 -3.38 -5.20 15.59
CA ARG A 208 -2.51 -6.36 15.79
C ARG A 208 -1.98 -6.90 14.46
N LEU A 209 -2.86 -7.17 13.48
CA LEU A 209 -2.47 -7.71 12.18
C LEU A 209 -1.57 -6.74 11.39
N ILE A 210 -1.84 -5.43 11.47
CA ILE A 210 -0.98 -4.41 10.87
C ILE A 210 0.39 -4.36 11.57
N SER A 211 0.43 -4.57 12.90
CA SER A 211 1.70 -4.65 13.64
C SER A 211 2.53 -5.86 13.21
N ASP A 212 1.89 -7.02 12.96
CA ASP A 212 2.57 -8.19 12.40
C ASP A 212 3.07 -7.92 10.97
N ALA A 213 2.27 -7.26 10.12
CA ALA A 213 2.70 -6.82 8.80
C ALA A 213 3.89 -5.85 8.86
N ALA A 214 3.95 -4.98 9.87
CA ALA A 214 5.07 -4.04 10.08
C ALA A 214 6.38 -4.78 10.43
N VAL A 215 6.33 -5.82 11.25
CA VAL A 215 7.50 -6.67 11.51
C VAL A 215 7.99 -7.35 10.21
N ILE A 216 7.07 -7.84 9.40
CA ILE A 216 7.41 -8.44 8.10
C ILE A 216 8.05 -7.39 7.18
N ALA A 217 7.49 -6.18 7.13
CA ALA A 217 8.02 -5.09 6.31
C ALA A 217 9.46 -4.74 6.69
N ASP A 218 9.75 -4.63 7.98
CA ASP A 218 11.11 -4.40 8.48
C ASP A 218 12.08 -5.51 8.03
N CYS A 219 11.68 -6.79 8.16
CA CYS A 219 12.52 -7.92 7.77
C CYS A 219 12.73 -8.00 6.25
N MET A 220 11.70 -7.70 5.45
CA MET A 220 11.82 -7.61 3.99
C MET A 220 12.82 -6.53 3.60
N MET A 221 12.71 -5.34 4.19
CA MET A 221 13.59 -4.21 3.89
C MET A 221 15.02 -4.51 4.35
N GLN A 222 15.23 -5.02 5.56
CA GLN A 222 16.56 -5.43 6.05
C GLN A 222 17.20 -6.46 5.13
N SER A 223 16.43 -7.44 4.66
CA SER A 223 16.91 -8.46 3.72
C SER A 223 17.36 -7.85 2.39
N MET A 224 16.59 -6.89 1.86
CA MET A 224 16.95 -6.17 0.64
C MET A 224 18.20 -5.32 0.82
N LEU A 225 18.31 -4.59 1.92
CA LEU A 225 19.49 -3.76 2.24
C LEU A 225 20.74 -4.60 2.42
N ALA A 226 20.65 -5.74 3.10
CA ALA A 226 21.78 -6.65 3.33
C ALA A 226 22.38 -7.22 2.03
N VAL A 227 21.58 -7.41 1.00
CA VAL A 227 22.03 -7.94 -0.30
C VAL A 227 22.30 -6.85 -1.34
N LEU A 228 21.90 -5.62 -1.06
CA LEU A 228 22.06 -4.48 -1.97
C LEU A 228 23.57 -4.15 -2.13
N ARG A 229 24.06 -4.24 -3.35
CA ARG A 229 25.42 -3.83 -3.71
C ARG A 229 25.54 -3.60 -5.23
N PRO A 230 26.56 -2.86 -5.65
CA PRO A 230 26.83 -2.70 -7.10
C PRO A 230 26.97 -4.04 -7.81
N GLY A 231 26.48 -4.10 -9.05
CA GLY A 231 26.48 -5.30 -9.91
C GLY A 231 25.23 -6.19 -9.76
N ARG A 232 24.40 -5.98 -8.74
CA ARG A 232 23.11 -6.67 -8.60
C ARG A 232 22.08 -6.09 -9.57
N LEU A 233 21.11 -6.92 -9.98
CA LEU A 233 19.90 -6.44 -10.63
C LEU A 233 18.89 -5.98 -9.58
N GLU A 234 18.08 -4.98 -9.90
CA GLU A 234 16.97 -4.55 -9.04
C GLU A 234 16.05 -5.73 -8.67
N THR A 235 15.75 -6.61 -9.65
CA THR A 235 14.92 -7.81 -9.44
C THR A 235 15.57 -8.83 -8.51
N GLU A 236 16.90 -8.94 -8.48
CA GLU A 236 17.59 -9.83 -7.54
C GLU A 236 17.43 -9.34 -6.10
N VAL A 237 17.56 -8.03 -5.88
CA VAL A 237 17.35 -7.41 -4.55
C VAL A 237 15.90 -7.60 -4.11
N ALA A 238 14.93 -7.31 -4.99
CA ALA A 238 13.52 -7.49 -4.71
C ALA A 238 13.14 -8.94 -4.37
N ALA A 239 13.77 -9.92 -5.04
CA ALA A 239 13.51 -11.34 -4.81
C ALA A 239 13.86 -11.77 -3.38
N TRP A 240 14.92 -11.26 -2.78
CA TRP A 240 15.26 -11.54 -1.38
C TRP A 240 14.26 -10.94 -0.40
N GLY A 241 13.79 -9.73 -0.65
CA GLY A 241 12.69 -9.14 0.14
C GLY A 241 11.41 -9.97 0.04
N ALA A 242 11.02 -10.37 -1.17
CA ALA A 242 9.86 -11.22 -1.40
C ALA A 242 9.97 -12.56 -0.66
N TRP A 243 11.13 -13.20 -0.76
CA TRP A 243 11.37 -14.47 -0.06
C TRP A 243 11.24 -14.32 1.46
N ALA A 244 11.88 -13.30 2.04
CA ALA A 244 11.79 -13.05 3.48
C ALA A 244 10.34 -12.80 3.93
N GLY A 245 9.59 -11.99 3.20
CA GLY A 245 8.17 -11.71 3.49
C GLY A 245 7.31 -12.96 3.48
N ARG A 246 7.47 -13.83 2.46
CA ARG A 246 6.71 -15.09 2.37
C ARG A 246 7.09 -16.07 3.47
N MET A 247 8.36 -16.15 3.85
CA MET A 247 8.81 -17.02 4.96
C MET A 247 8.22 -16.58 6.31
N LEU A 248 7.96 -15.29 6.50
CA LEU A 248 7.32 -14.75 7.70
C LEU A 248 5.79 -14.74 7.65
N GLY A 249 5.17 -15.15 6.54
CA GLY A 249 3.71 -15.29 6.43
C GLY A 249 3.00 -14.09 5.80
N SER A 250 3.70 -13.25 5.01
CA SER A 250 3.02 -12.31 4.12
C SER A 250 2.26 -13.08 3.03
N GLU A 251 0.97 -12.86 2.94
CA GLU A 251 0.10 -13.56 1.98
C GLU A 251 0.15 -12.87 0.59
N ALA A 252 0.26 -11.55 0.60
CA ALA A 252 0.33 -10.71 -0.58
C ALA A 252 1.13 -9.43 -0.29
N ASP A 253 1.28 -8.58 -1.30
CA ASP A 253 1.89 -7.27 -1.18
C ASP A 253 0.87 -6.20 -1.57
N GLY A 254 0.78 -5.10 -0.83
CA GLY A 254 -0.10 -3.97 -1.10
C GLY A 254 0.26 -3.26 -2.41
N PHE A 255 1.55 -3.27 -2.75
CA PHE A 255 2.09 -2.88 -4.05
C PHE A 255 3.27 -3.80 -4.43
N LYS A 256 3.64 -3.79 -5.72
CA LYS A 256 4.82 -4.52 -6.18
C LYS A 256 6.08 -4.00 -5.50
N ILE A 257 6.93 -4.89 -4.98
CA ILE A 257 8.18 -4.51 -4.34
C ILE A 257 8.96 -3.53 -5.21
N MET A 258 9.29 -2.39 -4.64
CA MET A 258 10.00 -1.31 -5.31
C MET A 258 11.50 -1.47 -5.09
N VAL A 259 12.25 -1.44 -6.16
CA VAL A 259 13.71 -1.23 -6.19
C VAL A 259 13.99 -0.39 -7.42
N GLY A 260 14.27 0.88 -7.24
CA GLY A 260 14.53 1.80 -8.34
C GLY A 260 15.91 2.41 -8.22
N ALA A 261 16.81 2.08 -9.14
CA ALA A 261 18.18 2.59 -9.20
C ALA A 261 18.35 3.60 -10.35
N ASN A 262 19.26 4.55 -10.22
CA ASN A 262 19.57 5.56 -11.24
C ASN A 262 18.32 6.35 -11.68
N GLU A 263 18.16 6.50 -12.99
CA GLU A 263 17.00 7.18 -13.57
C GLU A 263 15.66 6.54 -13.17
N ALA A 264 15.65 5.24 -12.84
CA ALA A 264 14.45 4.57 -12.35
C ALA A 264 14.03 5.06 -10.96
N ASN A 265 14.94 5.63 -10.21
CA ASN A 265 14.62 6.27 -8.95
C ASN A 265 13.64 7.46 -9.13
N ARG A 266 13.58 8.07 -10.31
CA ARG A 266 12.61 9.13 -10.66
C ARG A 266 11.17 8.65 -10.76
N THR A 267 10.94 7.35 -10.82
CA THR A 267 9.57 6.80 -10.95
C THR A 267 8.75 6.91 -9.67
N LEU A 268 9.36 7.17 -8.53
CA LEU A 268 8.75 7.30 -7.20
C LEU A 268 8.08 6.01 -6.70
N ILE A 269 7.37 5.31 -7.57
CA ILE A 269 6.58 4.09 -7.30
C ILE A 269 6.90 2.94 -8.25
N GLY A 270 8.03 3.01 -8.98
CA GLY A 270 8.40 2.00 -9.98
C GLY A 270 8.77 0.64 -9.38
N PRO A 271 8.25 -0.47 -9.91
CA PRO A 271 8.66 -1.81 -9.49
C PRO A 271 10.09 -2.11 -9.95
N ALA A 272 10.72 -3.10 -9.29
CA ALA A 272 12.02 -3.62 -9.68
C ALA A 272 12.02 -4.16 -11.13
N LEU A 273 13.03 -3.79 -11.89
CA LEU A 273 13.24 -4.25 -13.25
C LEU A 273 14.61 -4.95 -13.40
N ASN A 274 14.84 -5.64 -14.54
CA ASN A 274 16.11 -6.28 -14.84
C ASN A 274 17.18 -5.25 -15.26
N ARG A 275 17.48 -4.32 -14.36
CA ARG A 275 18.50 -3.28 -14.54
C ARG A 275 19.62 -3.46 -13.51
N PRO A 276 20.90 -3.31 -13.93
CA PRO A 276 22.01 -3.39 -13.01
C PRO A 276 22.11 -2.13 -12.15
N ILE A 277 22.29 -2.34 -10.85
CA ILE A 277 22.64 -1.31 -9.88
C ILE A 277 24.15 -1.05 -9.98
N ARG A 278 24.55 0.22 -10.02
CA ARG A 278 25.96 0.63 -10.18
C ARG A 278 26.48 1.26 -8.90
N GLU A 279 27.78 1.30 -8.76
CA GLU A 279 28.43 2.02 -7.68
C GLU A 279 28.02 3.50 -7.67
N GLY A 280 27.57 3.98 -6.52
CA GLY A 280 27.13 5.37 -6.33
C GLY A 280 25.70 5.67 -6.76
N ASP A 281 24.93 4.68 -7.25
CA ASP A 281 23.54 4.89 -7.62
C ASP A 281 22.68 5.20 -6.39
N TRP A 282 21.79 6.18 -6.55
CA TRP A 282 20.64 6.32 -5.68
C TRP A 282 19.68 5.16 -5.89
N VAL A 283 19.28 4.51 -4.83
CA VAL A 283 18.31 3.40 -4.88
C VAL A 283 17.22 3.66 -3.86
N HIS A 284 15.98 3.74 -4.32
CA HIS A 284 14.86 3.68 -3.40
C HIS A 284 14.29 2.27 -3.34
N LEU A 285 13.89 1.86 -2.17
CA LEU A 285 13.34 0.55 -1.84
C LEU A 285 11.99 0.76 -1.14
N GLY A 286 11.03 -0.11 -1.44
CA GLY A 286 9.72 -0.06 -0.80
C GLY A 286 9.06 -1.43 -0.76
N VAL A 287 8.43 -1.74 0.38
CA VAL A 287 7.69 -2.98 0.61
C VAL A 287 6.41 -2.70 1.39
N ALA A 288 5.36 -3.44 1.07
CA ALA A 288 4.06 -3.33 1.73
C ALA A 288 3.42 -4.72 1.93
N PRO A 289 3.98 -5.57 2.80
CA PRO A 289 3.42 -6.90 3.06
C PRO A 289 2.04 -6.84 3.69
N GLN A 290 1.28 -7.91 3.51
CA GLN A 290 -0.07 -8.06 4.06
C GLN A 290 -0.18 -9.23 5.04
N ARG A 291 -0.90 -9.00 6.13
CA ARG A 291 -1.38 -10.03 7.06
C ARG A 291 -2.90 -9.98 7.10
N ASP A 292 -3.54 -11.08 6.70
CA ASP A 292 -5.00 -11.19 6.55
C ASP A 292 -5.60 -10.01 5.73
N GLY A 293 -4.89 -9.62 4.67
CA GLY A 293 -5.24 -8.50 3.80
C GLY A 293 -4.85 -7.11 4.33
N LEU A 294 -4.45 -6.98 5.59
CA LEU A 294 -4.06 -5.71 6.22
C LEU A 294 -2.58 -5.39 5.99
N THR A 295 -2.29 -4.15 5.66
CA THR A 295 -1.01 -3.69 5.10
C THR A 295 -0.24 -2.83 6.08
N ALA A 296 1.09 -3.04 6.14
CA ALA A 296 2.05 -2.07 6.63
C ALA A 296 3.05 -1.73 5.52
N CYS A 297 3.64 -0.54 5.56
CA CYS A 297 4.61 -0.08 4.57
C CYS A 297 5.88 0.44 5.22
N VAL A 298 7.00 0.23 4.54
CA VAL A 298 8.27 0.89 4.83
C VAL A 298 9.00 1.19 3.53
N ARG A 299 9.54 2.41 3.41
CA ARG A 299 10.36 2.82 2.26
C ARG A 299 11.63 3.53 2.72
N ARG A 300 12.72 3.32 2.00
CA ARG A 300 14.01 3.97 2.22
C ARG A 300 14.70 4.29 0.91
N SER A 301 15.41 5.39 0.90
CA SER A 301 16.41 5.67 -0.14
C SER A 301 17.81 5.55 0.45
N VAL A 302 18.68 4.89 -0.27
CA VAL A 302 20.10 4.68 0.08
C VAL A 302 20.96 4.82 -1.17
N VAL A 303 22.26 4.83 -0.99
CA VAL A 303 23.25 4.82 -2.06
C VAL A 303 23.88 3.42 -2.16
N ALA A 304 23.89 2.85 -3.36
CA ALA A 304 24.53 1.56 -3.61
C ALA A 304 26.04 1.71 -3.63
N VAL A 305 26.70 1.21 -2.60
CA VAL A 305 28.17 1.21 -2.44
C VAL A 305 28.63 -0.09 -1.80
N ASP A 306 29.87 -0.51 -2.08
CA ASP A 306 30.45 -1.70 -1.44
C ASP A 306 30.71 -1.50 0.06
N ASN A 307 30.88 -0.25 0.49
CA ASN A 307 31.04 0.14 1.88
C ASN A 307 30.21 1.40 2.16
N PRO A 308 29.30 1.40 3.13
CA PRO A 308 28.45 2.54 3.47
C PRO A 308 29.17 3.89 3.60
N SER A 309 30.43 3.90 4.10
CA SER A 309 31.24 5.12 4.24
C SER A 309 31.65 5.77 2.90
N ARG A 310 31.48 5.07 1.76
CA ARG A 310 31.81 5.58 0.43
C ARG A 310 30.72 6.45 -0.19
N ALA A 311 29.54 6.53 0.40
CA ALA A 311 28.57 7.54 0.01
C ALA A 311 29.23 8.93 0.11
N THR A 312 29.07 9.76 -0.92
CA THR A 312 29.68 11.09 -0.99
C THR A 312 29.09 12.03 0.06
N GLU A 313 29.79 13.11 0.41
CA GLU A 313 29.27 14.17 1.29
C GLU A 313 27.96 14.75 0.75
N GLU A 314 27.88 14.95 -0.57
CA GLU A 314 26.67 15.43 -1.24
C GLU A 314 25.49 14.46 -1.07
N GLN A 315 25.72 13.17 -1.27
CA GLN A 315 24.68 12.15 -1.08
C GLN A 315 24.22 12.08 0.38
N ARG A 316 25.16 12.12 1.35
CA ARG A 316 24.79 12.18 2.77
C ARG A 316 23.98 13.42 3.12
N PHE A 317 24.34 14.58 2.60
CA PHE A 317 23.58 15.79 2.82
C PHE A 317 22.10 15.64 2.42
N TRP A 318 21.82 15.04 1.24
CA TRP A 318 20.45 14.84 0.79
C TRP A 318 19.68 13.81 1.59
N MET A 319 20.33 12.70 2.01
CA MET A 319 19.74 11.74 2.92
C MET A 319 19.39 12.40 4.26
N ASP A 320 20.36 13.07 4.88
CA ASP A 320 20.17 13.76 6.16
C ASP A 320 19.02 14.80 6.11
N LEU A 321 18.91 15.52 5.00
CA LEU A 321 17.83 16.50 4.80
C LEU A 321 16.44 15.84 4.84
N VAL A 322 16.25 14.72 4.17
CA VAL A 322 14.96 14.01 4.14
C VAL A 322 14.70 13.28 5.46
N GLU A 323 15.71 12.67 6.04
CA GLU A 323 15.62 11.97 7.33
C GLU A 323 15.27 12.91 8.49
N GLN A 324 15.86 14.11 8.52
CA GLN A 324 15.48 15.17 9.47
C GLN A 324 14.04 15.64 9.20
N GLY A 325 13.65 15.78 7.93
CA GLY A 325 12.26 16.08 7.56
C GLY A 325 11.28 15.04 8.09
N TYR A 326 11.63 13.76 7.99
CA TYR A 326 10.82 12.67 8.56
C TYR A 326 10.70 12.81 10.09
N GLN A 327 11.79 13.05 10.80
CA GLN A 327 11.76 13.23 12.26
C GLN A 327 10.88 14.41 12.68
N VAL A 328 10.99 15.55 11.98
CA VAL A 328 10.13 16.71 12.19
C VAL A 328 8.66 16.38 11.94
N GLY A 329 8.36 15.64 10.88
CA GLY A 329 7.01 15.18 10.56
C GLY A 329 6.44 14.23 11.61
N GLU A 330 7.24 13.30 12.13
CA GLU A 330 6.83 12.38 13.19
C GLU A 330 6.56 13.10 14.52
N GLU A 331 7.43 14.04 14.91
CA GLU A 331 7.20 14.88 16.10
C GLU A 331 5.93 15.70 15.98
N ALA A 332 5.70 16.32 14.81
CA ALA A 332 4.47 17.07 14.54
C ALA A 332 3.22 16.17 14.60
N TYR A 333 3.30 14.96 14.04
CA TYR A 333 2.21 13.98 14.11
C TYR A 333 1.89 13.59 15.56
N ARG A 334 2.91 13.30 16.37
CA ARG A 334 2.77 12.99 17.81
C ARG A 334 2.14 14.15 18.57
N LYS A 335 2.55 15.39 18.28
CA LYS A 335 1.97 16.59 18.89
C LYS A 335 0.50 16.75 18.52
N VAL A 336 0.16 16.65 17.23
CA VAL A 336 -1.24 16.72 16.75
C VAL A 336 -2.09 15.64 17.43
N ALA A 337 -1.60 14.42 17.55
CA ALA A 337 -2.30 13.32 18.22
C ALA A 337 -2.51 13.55 19.73
N ALA A 338 -1.49 14.07 20.41
CA ALA A 338 -1.52 14.29 21.87
C ALA A 338 -2.41 15.47 22.26
N GLU A 339 -2.39 16.55 21.48
CA GLU A 339 -3.09 17.80 21.79
C GLU A 339 -4.48 17.90 21.12
N GLY A 340 -4.86 16.95 20.25
CA GLY A 340 -6.12 16.99 19.49
C GLY A 340 -6.20 18.17 18.52
N LEU A 341 -5.07 18.58 17.95
CA LEU A 341 -5.02 19.68 17.01
C LEU A 341 -5.58 19.25 15.64
N PRO A 342 -6.03 20.19 14.79
CA PRO A 342 -6.32 19.91 13.38
C PRO A 342 -5.15 19.23 12.68
N ALA A 343 -5.43 18.15 11.95
CA ALA A 343 -4.40 17.31 11.37
C ALA A 343 -3.48 18.08 10.38
N ARG A 344 -4.00 19.14 9.73
CA ARG A 344 -3.23 20.01 8.83
C ARG A 344 -1.94 20.57 9.42
N PHE A 345 -1.84 20.71 10.76
CA PHE A 345 -0.62 21.22 11.39
C PHE A 345 0.58 20.31 11.19
N GLN A 346 0.38 19.02 11.03
CA GLN A 346 1.46 18.08 10.70
C GLN A 346 2.02 18.36 9.29
N GLU A 347 1.15 18.50 8.29
CA GLU A 347 1.56 18.80 6.90
C GLU A 347 2.18 20.20 6.79
N GLN A 348 1.60 21.21 7.47
CA GLN A 348 2.15 22.55 7.51
C GLN A 348 3.58 22.56 8.08
N THR A 349 3.84 21.76 9.13
CA THR A 349 5.18 21.65 9.73
C THR A 349 6.19 21.08 8.74
N LEU A 350 5.81 20.09 7.92
CA LEU A 350 6.67 19.55 6.85
C LEU A 350 6.95 20.60 5.77
N VAL A 351 5.93 21.32 5.33
CA VAL A 351 6.08 22.39 4.34
C VAL A 351 7.03 23.49 4.86
N ASP A 352 6.84 23.91 6.13
CA ASP A 352 7.69 24.93 6.78
C ASP A 352 9.14 24.46 6.94
N TYR A 353 9.36 23.19 7.27
CA TYR A 353 10.69 22.61 7.35
C TYR A 353 11.43 22.72 6.01
N PHE A 354 10.84 22.23 4.92
CA PHE A 354 11.48 22.31 3.60
C PHE A 354 11.65 23.76 3.13
N ALA A 355 10.66 24.62 3.35
CA ALA A 355 10.78 26.05 3.03
C ALA A 355 11.94 26.71 3.79
N GLY A 356 12.12 26.38 5.07
CA GLY A 356 13.21 26.86 5.91
C GLY A 356 14.60 26.45 5.44
N ARG A 357 14.73 25.30 4.75
CA ARG A 357 16.01 24.78 4.21
C ARG A 357 16.29 25.29 2.78
N ALA A 358 15.34 25.99 2.13
CA ALA A 358 15.46 26.40 0.72
C ALA A 358 16.65 27.31 0.44
N ALA A 359 17.04 28.19 1.35
CA ALA A 359 18.20 29.08 1.18
C ALA A 359 19.53 28.30 1.14
N GLU A 360 19.70 27.34 2.04
CA GLU A 360 20.86 26.45 2.10
C GLU A 360 20.99 25.60 0.83
N VAL A 361 19.88 24.99 0.42
CA VAL A 361 19.81 24.19 -0.81
C VAL A 361 20.09 25.04 -2.04
N SER A 362 19.51 26.24 -2.13
CA SER A 362 19.77 27.17 -3.25
C SER A 362 21.24 27.56 -3.37
N ALA A 363 21.90 27.81 -2.23
CA ALA A 363 23.34 28.09 -2.20
C ALA A 363 24.18 26.90 -2.69
N ARG A 364 23.82 25.68 -2.25
CA ARG A 364 24.50 24.43 -2.64
C ARG A 364 24.31 24.10 -4.13
N VAL A 365 23.11 24.29 -4.67
CA VAL A 365 22.79 24.01 -6.08
C VAL A 365 23.26 25.15 -7.01
N GLY A 366 23.58 26.32 -6.47
CA GLY A 366 24.02 27.51 -7.23
C GLY A 366 22.87 28.21 -7.99
N LYS A 367 21.62 27.93 -7.67
CA LYS A 367 20.44 28.60 -8.20
C LYS A 367 19.29 28.57 -7.17
N ARG A 368 18.36 29.50 -7.33
CA ARG A 368 17.15 29.52 -6.48
C ARG A 368 16.35 28.23 -6.64
N VAL A 369 16.06 27.56 -5.54
CA VAL A 369 15.22 26.35 -5.46
C VAL A 369 14.08 26.61 -4.47
N ASP A 370 12.85 26.37 -4.91
CA ASP A 370 11.69 26.28 -4.02
C ASP A 370 11.60 24.85 -3.52
N LEU A 371 12.25 24.59 -2.39
CA LEU A 371 12.40 23.23 -1.88
C LEU A 371 11.06 22.60 -1.45
N ALA A 372 10.14 23.39 -0.92
CA ALA A 372 8.82 22.91 -0.52
C ALA A 372 8.01 22.41 -1.73
N SER A 373 8.18 23.00 -2.91
CA SER A 373 7.52 22.55 -4.14
C SER A 373 8.08 21.22 -4.69
N LEU A 374 9.25 20.81 -4.21
CA LEU A 374 9.87 19.53 -4.60
C LEU A 374 9.42 18.34 -3.72
N LYS A 375 8.63 18.58 -2.68
CA LYS A 375 7.90 17.53 -1.96
C LYS A 375 6.80 16.97 -2.90
N PRO A 376 6.85 15.69 -3.30
CA PRO A 376 6.04 15.20 -4.42
C PRO A 376 4.55 15.05 -4.09
N TYR A 377 4.19 14.91 -2.82
CA TYR A 377 2.84 14.66 -2.35
C TYR A 377 2.68 15.00 -0.86
N THR A 378 1.48 14.85 -0.35
CA THR A 378 1.17 14.87 1.08
C THR A 378 1.96 13.79 1.82
N GLY A 379 2.58 14.17 2.96
CA GLY A 379 3.50 13.31 3.69
C GLY A 379 2.84 12.26 4.58
N THR A 380 1.50 12.19 4.65
CA THR A 380 0.83 11.28 5.57
C THR A 380 -0.50 10.84 5.01
N HIS A 381 -0.71 9.52 4.89
CA HIS A 381 -1.95 8.95 4.37
C HIS A 381 -2.41 7.74 5.19
N ASN A 382 -3.70 7.38 5.05
CA ASN A 382 -4.31 6.26 5.75
C ASN A 382 -3.79 4.91 5.22
N SER A 383 -3.89 3.89 6.06
CA SER A 383 -3.63 2.50 5.72
C SER A 383 -4.65 1.55 6.33
N GLY A 384 -4.68 0.32 5.83
CA GLY A 384 -5.56 -0.75 6.25
C GLY A 384 -5.52 -1.91 5.25
N TYR A 385 -6.65 -2.24 4.66
CA TYR A 385 -6.74 -3.22 3.57
C TYR A 385 -6.16 -2.71 2.25
N THR A 386 -5.97 -1.41 2.14
CA THR A 386 -5.21 -0.79 1.05
C THR A 386 -4.03 -0.03 1.62
N GLU A 387 -2.97 0.11 0.83
CA GLU A 387 -1.80 0.89 1.24
C GLU A 387 -2.01 2.38 0.95
N CYS A 388 -2.34 2.76 -0.29
CA CYS A 388 -2.56 4.15 -0.68
C CYS A 388 -3.72 4.37 -1.65
N GLN A 389 -4.60 3.40 -1.83
CA GLN A 389 -5.73 3.50 -2.76
C GLN A 389 -6.90 4.30 -2.18
N GLU A 390 -6.97 4.43 -0.86
CA GLU A 390 -7.96 5.22 -0.15
C GLU A 390 -7.29 6.46 0.44
N PHE A 391 -7.61 7.64 -0.10
CA PHE A 391 -7.06 8.89 0.43
C PHE A 391 -7.91 9.52 1.54
N PHE A 392 -8.96 8.84 1.99
CA PHE A 392 -9.70 9.29 3.17
C PHE A 392 -8.79 9.28 4.40
N GLY A 393 -8.73 10.40 5.12
CA GLY A 393 -7.84 10.55 6.26
C GLY A 393 -6.38 10.87 5.90
N ALA A 394 -6.06 11.08 4.62
CA ALA A 394 -4.80 11.69 4.23
C ALA A 394 -4.70 13.12 4.79
N ILE A 395 -3.54 13.44 5.37
CA ILE A 395 -3.31 14.75 5.96
C ILE A 395 -2.84 15.72 4.88
N THR A 396 -3.67 16.74 4.63
CA THR A 396 -3.38 17.84 3.71
C THR A 396 -3.41 19.17 4.46
N LEU A 397 -3.04 20.27 3.81
CA LEU A 397 -3.18 21.61 4.37
C LEU A 397 -4.64 22.01 4.67
N ASP A 398 -5.60 21.29 4.09
CA ASP A 398 -7.05 21.51 4.28
C ASP A 398 -7.66 20.62 5.37
N SER A 399 -6.88 19.72 6.01
CA SER A 399 -7.37 18.80 7.04
C SER A 399 -7.66 19.52 8.36
N GLN A 400 -8.90 19.98 8.54
CA GLN A 400 -9.32 20.78 9.69
C GLN A 400 -9.68 19.94 10.92
N GLU A 401 -10.05 18.68 10.73
CA GLU A 401 -10.45 17.79 11.82
C GLU A 401 -9.23 17.21 12.54
N PRO A 402 -9.35 16.90 13.84
CA PRO A 402 -8.37 16.09 14.55
C PRO A 402 -8.25 14.69 13.96
N LEU A 403 -7.14 14.03 14.26
CA LEU A 403 -6.94 12.60 13.93
C LEU A 403 -7.98 11.72 14.63
N GLY A 404 -8.42 10.65 13.96
CA GLY A 404 -9.31 9.63 14.52
C GLY A 404 -8.77 9.01 15.83
N HIS A 405 -9.62 8.30 16.56
CA HIS A 405 -9.24 7.74 17.84
C HIS A 405 -8.20 6.64 17.71
N ARG A 406 -8.49 5.62 16.90
CA ARG A 406 -7.57 4.50 16.62
C ARG A 406 -7.37 4.37 15.12
N ILE A 407 -6.19 4.79 14.64
CA ILE A 407 -5.89 4.85 13.21
C ILE A 407 -4.48 4.35 12.92
N VAL A 408 -4.27 3.97 11.67
CA VAL A 408 -2.95 3.66 11.12
C VAL A 408 -2.69 4.58 9.93
N THR A 409 -1.51 5.17 9.92
CA THR A 409 -1.07 6.07 8.86
C THR A 409 0.34 5.74 8.41
N MET A 410 0.61 5.96 7.14
CA MET A 410 1.96 5.99 6.58
C MET A 410 2.46 7.43 6.65
N LEU A 411 3.52 7.65 7.41
CA LEU A 411 4.26 8.90 7.34
C LEU A 411 5.34 8.74 6.27
N ASP A 412 5.10 9.33 5.11
CA ASP A 412 5.91 9.25 3.91
C ASP A 412 6.49 10.63 3.58
N VAL A 413 7.76 10.84 3.93
CA VAL A 413 8.45 12.09 3.68
C VAL A 413 9.47 11.90 2.57
N ALA A 414 9.28 12.63 1.50
CA ALA A 414 10.10 12.51 0.31
C ALA A 414 10.47 13.87 -0.31
N LEU A 415 11.55 13.86 -1.06
CA LEU A 415 12.02 14.96 -1.86
C LEU A 415 12.42 14.46 -3.26
N ARG A 416 12.02 15.17 -4.30
CA ARG A 416 12.43 14.91 -5.69
C ARG A 416 13.41 15.98 -6.17
N GLY A 417 14.39 15.57 -6.97
CA GLY A 417 15.37 16.46 -7.61
C GLY A 417 14.96 16.94 -9.00
N ILE A 418 13.78 16.50 -9.46
CA ILE A 418 13.24 16.85 -10.78
C ILE A 418 11.95 17.66 -10.62
N GLY A 419 11.64 18.48 -11.62
CA GLY A 419 10.39 19.23 -11.72
C GLY A 419 9.25 18.38 -12.32
N ASP A 420 8.39 19.02 -13.10
CA ASP A 420 7.17 18.39 -13.62
C ASP A 420 7.38 17.45 -14.81
N ARG A 421 8.58 17.45 -15.38
CA ARG A 421 8.93 16.59 -16.52
C ARG A 421 10.14 15.75 -16.19
N TRP A 422 10.21 14.54 -16.77
CA TRP A 422 11.30 13.59 -16.57
C TRP A 422 12.70 14.19 -16.72
N ASN A 423 12.92 15.07 -17.69
CA ASN A 423 14.21 15.70 -17.96
C ASN A 423 14.38 17.09 -17.32
N ASP A 424 13.43 17.51 -16.50
CA ASP A 424 13.52 18.81 -15.80
C ASP A 424 14.30 18.65 -14.50
N VAL A 425 15.63 18.62 -14.63
CA VAL A 425 16.55 18.44 -13.49
C VAL A 425 16.65 19.74 -12.70
N ILE A 426 16.08 19.77 -11.52
CA ILE A 426 16.16 20.88 -10.57
C ILE A 426 17.42 20.76 -9.72
N ILE A 427 17.72 19.58 -9.21
CA ILE A 427 18.89 19.31 -8.38
C ILE A 427 19.78 18.28 -9.12
N PRO A 428 20.90 18.72 -9.70
CA PRO A 428 21.80 17.80 -10.41
C PRO A 428 22.37 16.73 -9.47
N GLY A 429 22.35 15.47 -9.94
CA GLY A 429 22.89 14.33 -9.18
C GLY A 429 22.00 13.83 -8.04
N PHE A 430 20.81 14.39 -7.88
CA PHE A 430 19.80 13.96 -6.94
C PHE A 430 18.47 13.73 -7.66
N ASP A 431 17.96 12.52 -7.64
CA ASP A 431 16.71 12.19 -8.32
C ASP A 431 15.53 12.11 -7.34
N TYR A 432 15.63 11.28 -6.29
CA TYR A 432 14.58 11.08 -5.32
C TYR A 432 15.12 10.47 -4.03
N CYS A 433 14.63 10.93 -2.90
CA CYS A 433 14.91 10.34 -1.60
C CYS A 433 13.61 10.27 -0.77
N VAL A 434 13.44 9.18 -0.03
CA VAL A 434 12.25 8.91 0.78
C VAL A 434 12.59 8.19 2.07
N VAL A 435 11.87 8.56 3.12
CA VAL A 435 11.74 7.81 4.38
C VAL A 435 10.26 7.65 4.66
N GLU A 436 9.79 6.41 4.77
CA GLU A 436 8.42 6.10 5.12
C GLU A 436 8.35 5.02 6.19
N ASN A 437 7.48 5.22 7.16
CA ASN A 437 7.15 4.25 8.20
C ASN A 437 5.64 4.21 8.46
N THR A 438 5.20 3.08 8.98
CA THR A 438 3.83 2.88 9.46
C THR A 438 3.69 3.32 10.90
N LEU A 439 2.81 4.27 11.18
CA LEU A 439 2.47 4.77 12.50
C LEU A 439 1.10 4.25 12.94
N GLY A 440 1.01 3.76 14.15
CA GLY A 440 -0.26 3.42 14.81
C GLY A 440 -0.59 4.42 15.92
N LYS A 441 -1.81 4.97 15.90
CA LYS A 441 -2.33 5.85 16.94
C LYS A 441 -3.47 5.15 17.68
N ASP A 442 -3.46 5.20 19.01
CA ASP A 442 -4.56 4.77 19.86
C ASP A 442 -4.76 5.81 21.01
N GLY A 443 -5.90 6.44 21.05
CA GLY A 443 -6.14 7.61 21.89
C GLY A 443 -5.17 8.75 21.56
N THR A 444 -4.36 9.15 22.53
CA THR A 444 -3.30 10.17 22.37
C THR A 444 -1.91 9.56 22.11
N THR A 445 -1.80 8.23 22.16
CA THR A 445 -0.51 7.54 22.04
C THR A 445 -0.23 7.21 20.57
N VAL A 446 0.98 7.53 20.12
CA VAL A 446 1.48 7.17 18.79
C VAL A 446 2.67 6.23 18.91
N LYS A 447 2.64 5.12 18.19
CA LYS A 447 3.74 4.16 18.06
C LYS A 447 4.18 4.06 16.61
N CYS A 448 5.46 4.11 16.35
CA CYS A 448 6.01 3.67 15.07
C CYS A 448 5.96 2.13 15.08
N LEU A 449 5.18 1.54 14.18
CA LEU A 449 4.99 0.09 14.11
C LEU A 449 6.15 -0.57 13.36
N THR A 450 6.64 0.05 12.30
CA THR A 450 7.89 -0.33 11.62
C THR A 450 9.08 0.22 12.41
N ARG A 451 10.12 -0.60 12.62
CA ARG A 451 11.27 -0.28 13.49
C ARG A 451 12.59 -0.15 12.74
N LEU A 452 12.54 -0.22 11.41
CA LEU A 452 13.71 -0.02 10.58
C LEU A 452 14.33 1.36 10.88
N PRO A 453 15.64 1.48 11.14
CA PRO A 453 16.28 2.76 11.36
C PRO A 453 15.94 3.78 10.24
N VAL A 454 15.76 5.03 10.63
CA VAL A 454 15.60 6.14 9.68
C VAL A 454 16.87 6.24 8.82
N HIS A 455 18.06 6.21 9.46
CA HIS A 455 19.36 6.14 8.78
C HIS A 455 19.65 4.72 8.30
N ALA A 456 19.17 4.38 7.11
CA ALA A 456 19.28 3.03 6.57
C ALA A 456 20.58 2.78 5.77
N GLN A 457 21.38 3.81 5.46
CA GLN A 457 22.59 3.67 4.66
C GLN A 457 23.61 2.69 5.29
N GLU A 458 23.70 2.64 6.61
CA GLU A 458 24.62 1.75 7.32
C GLU A 458 24.27 0.26 7.20
N LEU A 459 23.03 -0.04 6.78
CA LEU A 459 22.55 -1.41 6.57
C LEU A 459 22.86 -1.95 5.16
N VAL A 460 23.36 -1.11 4.25
CA VAL A 460 23.68 -1.50 2.88
C VAL A 460 24.86 -2.44 2.87
N GLY A 461 24.66 -3.68 2.36
CA GLY A 461 25.70 -4.70 2.31
C GLY A 461 26.19 -5.20 3.67
N ALA A 462 25.50 -4.87 4.76
CA ALA A 462 25.81 -5.36 6.09
C ALA A 462 25.49 -6.87 6.19
N CYS A 463 26.53 -7.70 6.15
CA CYS A 463 26.46 -9.17 6.26
C CYS A 463 27.07 -9.63 7.58
#